data_21f765e013873962d2a42e5e00f8ccbd
#
_entry.id   21f765e013873962d2a42e5e00f8ccbd
#
_cell.length_a   1.000
_cell.length_b   1.000
_cell.length_c   1.000
_cell.angle_alpha   90.00
_cell.angle_beta   90.00
_cell.angle_gamma   90.00
#
_symmetry.space_group_name_H-M   'P 1'
#
loop_
_entity.id
_entity.type
_entity.pdbx_description
1 polymer ?
#
loop_
_entity_poly.entity_id
_entity_poly.type
_entity_poly.pdbx_seq_one_letter_code
_entity_poly.pdbx_strand_id
1 'polypeptide(L)'
;AYMVRLVQNPAFRKQLGQNFYEKAERVYSAEATVHHQLDIYRTILRQAQRPKEKRRGVTICGAYGKGNAGDEAILKAILRQLQHIDPDMPICVLSHNPKSTRLTHHVGAAYVFNPFSFLPVMRRSKLYISGGGSLIQNQTSTRSLNYYLLSIRLAKLTGNRVLMYGCGIGPVN
;
A
#
# COMPACT_ATOMS: atom_id res chain seq x y z
N ALA A 1 30.35 13.91 11.50
CA ALA A 1 31.17 12.86 10.85
C ALA A 1 31.17 12.95 9.32
N TYR A 2 30.02 13.08 8.62
CA TYR A 2 29.96 13.09 7.13
C TYR A 2 30.58 14.36 6.53
N MET A 3 30.33 15.54 7.08
CA MET A 3 30.88 16.80 6.60
C MET A 3 32.41 16.86 6.67
N VAL A 4 32.99 16.34 7.77
CA VAL A 4 34.46 16.27 7.91
C VAL A 4 35.08 15.37 6.83
N ARG A 5 34.46 14.23 6.56
CA ARG A 5 34.90 13.31 5.50
C ARG A 5 34.83 13.94 4.10
N LEU A 6 33.81 14.75 3.85
CA LEU A 6 33.68 15.50 2.58
C LEU A 6 34.80 16.56 2.42
N VAL A 7 35.20 17.22 3.50
CA VAL A 7 36.28 18.21 3.46
C VAL A 7 37.64 17.55 3.27
N GLN A 8 37.88 16.46 3.98
CA GLN A 8 39.21 15.79 4.05
C GLN A 8 39.49 14.82 2.88
N ASN A 9 38.46 14.36 2.16
CA ASN A 9 38.60 13.35 1.11
C ASN A 9 38.13 13.84 -0.25
N PRO A 10 39.03 14.38 -1.11
CA PRO A 10 38.71 14.85 -2.45
C PRO A 10 38.10 13.77 -3.36
N ALA A 11 38.57 12.51 -3.26
CA ALA A 11 38.07 11.40 -4.05
C ALA A 11 36.61 11.08 -3.68
N PHE A 12 36.30 11.08 -2.40
CA PHE A 12 34.94 10.88 -1.92
C PHE A 12 33.98 11.99 -2.39
N ARG A 13 34.43 13.25 -2.36
CA ARG A 13 33.66 14.38 -2.92
C ARG A 13 33.35 14.19 -4.40
N LYS A 14 34.38 13.81 -5.19
CA LYS A 14 34.22 13.62 -6.64
C LYS A 14 33.25 12.47 -6.94
N GLN A 15 33.37 11.36 -6.23
CA GLN A 15 32.47 10.21 -6.38
C GLN A 15 31.03 10.57 -5.99
N LEU A 16 30.83 11.28 -4.87
CA LEU A 16 29.52 11.71 -4.45
C LEU A 16 28.88 12.70 -5.43
N GLY A 17 29.67 13.64 -5.94
CA GLY A 17 29.25 14.59 -6.97
C GLY A 17 28.84 13.89 -8.27
N GLN A 18 29.63 12.93 -8.71
CA GLN A 18 29.30 12.12 -9.89
C GLN A 18 28.00 11.32 -9.71
N ASN A 19 27.85 10.64 -8.59
CA ASN A 19 26.63 9.89 -8.27
C ASN A 19 25.40 10.80 -8.21
N PHE A 20 25.58 12.02 -7.71
CA PHE A 20 24.50 13.01 -7.63
C PHE A 20 24.12 13.54 -9.02
N TYR A 21 25.13 13.80 -9.86
CA TYR A 21 24.94 14.23 -11.24
C TYR A 21 24.17 13.16 -12.04
N GLU A 22 24.62 11.90 -12.00
CA GLU A 22 23.96 10.79 -12.69
C GLU A 22 22.53 10.58 -12.22
N LYS A 23 22.30 10.72 -10.90
CA LYS A 23 20.94 10.65 -10.35
C LYS A 23 20.09 11.83 -10.81
N ALA A 24 20.65 13.03 -10.84
CA ALA A 24 19.96 14.23 -11.29
C ALA A 24 19.58 14.15 -12.77
N GLU A 25 20.50 13.70 -13.61
CA GLU A 25 20.28 13.50 -15.03
C GLU A 25 19.20 12.45 -15.31
N ARG A 26 19.25 11.32 -14.60
CA ARG A 26 18.26 10.25 -14.75
C ARG A 26 16.85 10.63 -14.26
N VAL A 27 16.74 11.48 -13.23
CA VAL A 27 15.46 11.75 -12.54
C VAL A 27 14.88 13.11 -12.88
N TYR A 28 15.75 14.11 -13.13
CA TYR A 28 15.34 15.52 -13.25
C TYR A 28 15.70 16.14 -14.59
N SER A 29 16.30 15.39 -15.53
CA SER A 29 16.52 15.90 -16.88
C SER A 29 15.18 16.27 -17.54
N ALA A 30 15.21 17.17 -18.50
CA ALA A 30 14.02 17.51 -19.28
C ALA A 30 13.39 16.28 -19.94
N GLU A 31 14.21 15.36 -20.44
CA GLU A 31 13.77 14.11 -21.05
C GLU A 31 13.11 13.17 -20.03
N ALA A 32 13.71 12.95 -18.85
CA ALA A 32 13.10 12.16 -17.79
C ALA A 32 11.78 12.78 -17.31
N THR A 33 11.69 14.10 -17.22
CA THR A 33 10.46 14.81 -16.83
C THR A 33 9.36 14.62 -17.87
N VAL A 34 9.70 14.75 -19.17
CA VAL A 34 8.73 14.54 -20.27
C VAL A 34 8.25 13.08 -20.28
N HIS A 35 9.17 12.12 -20.13
CA HIS A 35 8.77 10.70 -20.04
C HIS A 35 7.83 10.45 -18.88
N HIS A 36 8.10 10.99 -17.72
CA HIS A 36 7.23 10.86 -16.54
C HIS A 36 5.85 11.48 -16.79
N GLN A 37 5.78 12.66 -17.40
CA GLN A 37 4.51 13.29 -17.76
C GLN A 37 3.73 12.47 -18.78
N LEU A 38 4.39 11.93 -19.80
CA LEU A 38 3.76 11.06 -20.79
C LEU A 38 3.17 9.79 -20.16
N ASP A 39 3.85 9.20 -19.19
CA ASP A 39 3.34 8.03 -18.49
C ASP A 39 2.11 8.36 -17.61
N ILE A 40 2.08 9.55 -17.00
CA ILE A 40 0.89 10.05 -16.32
C ILE A 40 -0.27 10.19 -17.30
N TYR A 41 -0.06 10.84 -18.45
CA TYR A 41 -1.11 11.00 -19.46
C TYR A 41 -1.59 9.65 -20.03
N ARG A 42 -0.69 8.73 -20.34
CA ARG A 42 -1.04 7.37 -20.78
C ARG A 42 -1.88 6.64 -19.74
N THR A 43 -1.55 6.82 -18.47
CA THR A 43 -2.31 6.24 -17.35
C THR A 43 -3.73 6.81 -17.27
N ILE A 44 -3.87 8.13 -17.37
CA ILE A 44 -5.19 8.80 -17.39
C ILE A 44 -6.03 8.32 -18.58
N LEU A 45 -5.44 8.26 -19.78
CA LEU A 45 -6.13 7.80 -20.97
C LEU A 45 -6.58 6.33 -20.85
N ARG A 46 -5.71 5.45 -20.33
CA ARG A 46 -6.07 4.05 -20.07
C ARG A 46 -7.22 3.93 -19.08
N GLN A 47 -7.23 4.73 -18.03
CA GLN A 47 -8.33 4.74 -17.05
C GLN A 47 -9.65 5.21 -17.66
N ALA A 48 -9.61 6.23 -18.51
CA ALA A 48 -10.79 6.75 -19.20
C ALA A 48 -11.38 5.74 -20.21
N GLN A 49 -10.54 4.95 -20.87
CA GLN A 49 -10.96 3.95 -21.88
C GLN A 49 -11.39 2.61 -21.28
N ARG A 50 -11.13 2.35 -19.99
CA ARG A 50 -11.51 1.08 -19.36
C ARG A 50 -13.02 0.96 -19.23
N PRO A 51 -13.59 -0.23 -19.53
CA PRO A 51 -15.00 -0.51 -19.27
C PRO A 51 -15.32 -0.21 -17.80
N LYS A 52 -16.41 0.49 -17.53
CA LYS A 52 -16.88 0.75 -16.16
C LYS A 52 -17.39 -0.56 -15.54
N GLU A 53 -16.50 -1.38 -15.06
CA GLU A 53 -16.89 -2.56 -14.31
C GLU A 53 -17.58 -2.12 -13.00
N LYS A 54 -18.72 -2.75 -12.70
CA LYS A 54 -19.49 -2.48 -11.46
C LYS A 54 -18.65 -2.69 -10.19
N ARG A 55 -17.66 -3.59 -10.25
CA ARG A 55 -16.75 -3.92 -9.15
C ARG A 55 -15.33 -4.05 -9.68
N ARG A 56 -14.42 -3.28 -9.07
CA ARG A 56 -13.01 -3.27 -9.43
C ARG A 56 -12.16 -2.93 -8.21
N GLY A 57 -10.95 -3.51 -8.16
CA GLY A 57 -9.97 -3.16 -7.16
C GLY A 57 -9.95 -4.08 -5.95
N VAL A 58 -9.18 -3.68 -4.96
CA VAL A 58 -8.80 -4.47 -3.80
C VAL A 58 -9.00 -3.69 -2.52
N THR A 59 -9.60 -4.33 -1.52
CA THR A 59 -9.59 -3.85 -0.14
C THR A 59 -8.58 -4.66 0.65
N ILE A 60 -7.66 -4.00 1.35
CA ILE A 60 -6.62 -4.64 2.17
C ILE A 60 -6.89 -4.33 3.63
N CYS A 61 -6.88 -5.35 4.49
CA CYS A 61 -7.04 -5.22 5.93
C CYS A 61 -5.89 -5.91 6.67
N GLY A 62 -5.37 -5.25 7.69
CA GLY A 62 -4.32 -5.73 8.56
C GLY A 62 -4.12 -4.77 9.72
N ALA A 63 -3.02 -4.90 10.47
CA ALA A 63 -2.73 -4.03 11.61
C ALA A 63 -2.07 -2.70 11.22
N TYR A 64 -2.47 -2.12 10.08
CA TYR A 64 -1.84 -0.96 9.46
C TYR A 64 -2.20 0.38 10.11
N GLY A 65 -1.28 1.34 9.97
CA GLY A 65 -1.47 2.70 10.50
C GLY A 65 -1.23 2.85 11.99
N LYS A 66 -0.59 1.86 12.63
CA LYS A 66 -0.17 1.91 14.03
C LYS A 66 1.30 2.27 14.23
N GLY A 67 2.05 2.47 13.13
CA GLY A 67 3.50 2.74 13.20
C GLY A 67 4.36 1.50 13.42
N ASN A 68 3.80 0.29 13.27
CA ASN A 68 4.57 -0.95 13.32
C ASN A 68 5.30 -1.16 11.99
N ALA A 69 6.64 -1.08 12.02
CA ALA A 69 7.47 -1.18 10.82
C ALA A 69 7.30 -2.52 10.07
N GLY A 70 7.05 -3.63 10.79
CA GLY A 70 6.82 -4.93 10.19
C GLY A 70 5.53 -4.98 9.37
N ASP A 71 4.42 -4.51 9.95
CA ASP A 71 3.13 -4.48 9.28
C ASP A 71 3.15 -3.52 8.07
N GLU A 72 3.79 -2.36 8.20
CA GLU A 72 3.96 -1.40 7.11
C GLU A 72 4.85 -1.95 5.98
N ALA A 73 5.89 -2.72 6.30
CA ALA A 73 6.73 -3.38 5.31
C ALA A 73 5.94 -4.43 4.50
N ILE A 74 5.10 -5.23 5.18
CA ILE A 74 4.22 -6.21 4.53
C ILE A 74 3.20 -5.49 3.63
N LEU A 75 2.56 -4.43 4.12
CA LEU A 75 1.65 -3.61 3.31
C LEU A 75 2.34 -3.09 2.05
N LYS A 76 3.55 -2.54 2.19
CA LYS A 76 4.33 -2.03 1.06
C LYS A 76 4.66 -3.12 0.03
N ALA A 77 4.96 -4.33 0.49
CA ALA A 77 5.21 -5.46 -0.40
C ALA A 77 3.95 -5.86 -1.17
N ILE A 78 2.80 -5.97 -0.49
CA ILE A 78 1.50 -6.25 -1.13
C ILE A 78 1.17 -5.18 -2.17
N LEU A 79 1.29 -3.90 -1.83
CA LEU A 79 0.99 -2.79 -2.72
C LEU A 79 1.86 -2.81 -3.97
N ARG A 80 3.16 -3.06 -3.84
CA ARG A 80 4.10 -3.19 -4.97
C ARG A 80 3.67 -4.31 -5.93
N GLN A 81 3.29 -5.47 -5.42
CA GLN A 81 2.84 -6.58 -6.24
C GLN A 81 1.53 -6.28 -6.98
N LEU A 82 0.57 -5.68 -6.29
CA LEU A 82 -0.70 -5.28 -6.90
C LEU A 82 -0.50 -4.23 -7.99
N GLN A 83 0.34 -3.23 -7.74
CA GLN A 83 0.67 -2.18 -8.71
C GLN A 83 1.48 -2.70 -9.90
N HIS A 84 2.30 -3.75 -9.70
CA HIS A 84 2.99 -4.43 -10.79
C HIS A 84 2.02 -5.18 -11.71
N ILE A 85 0.98 -5.81 -11.13
CA ILE A 85 -0.06 -6.52 -11.89
C ILE A 85 -0.97 -5.54 -12.65
N ASP A 86 -1.42 -4.49 -11.99
CA ASP A 86 -2.26 -3.44 -12.57
C ASP A 86 -1.95 -2.09 -11.91
N PRO A 87 -1.14 -1.23 -12.57
CA PRO A 87 -0.76 0.08 -12.03
C PRO A 87 -1.94 0.98 -11.68
N ASP A 88 -3.08 0.77 -12.35
CA ASP A 88 -4.30 1.56 -12.19
C ASP A 88 -5.34 0.88 -11.30
N MET A 89 -4.95 -0.16 -10.56
CA MET A 89 -5.86 -0.89 -9.69
C MET A 89 -6.34 0.00 -8.54
N PRO A 90 -7.65 0.18 -8.36
CA PRO A 90 -8.15 0.87 -7.19
C PRO A 90 -7.85 0.07 -5.92
N ILE A 91 -7.02 0.61 -5.06
CA ILE A 91 -6.65 -0.04 -3.79
C ILE A 91 -7.13 0.82 -2.63
N CYS A 92 -7.77 0.19 -1.65
CA CYS A 92 -8.12 0.83 -0.39
C CYS A 92 -7.64 0.00 0.80
N VAL A 93 -6.89 0.64 1.69
CA VAL A 93 -6.36 0.03 2.90
C VAL A 93 -7.24 0.40 4.10
N LEU A 94 -7.67 -0.60 4.86
CA LEU A 94 -8.30 -0.37 6.17
C LEU A 94 -7.20 -0.10 7.18
N SER A 95 -7.17 1.11 7.73
CA SER A 95 -6.06 1.62 8.54
C SER A 95 -6.57 2.27 9.82
N HIS A 96 -5.77 2.18 10.88
CA HIS A 96 -5.98 2.95 12.11
C HIS A 96 -5.70 4.44 11.92
N ASN A 97 -4.85 4.79 10.96
CA ASN A 97 -4.57 6.18 10.57
C ASN A 97 -4.68 6.35 9.06
N PRO A 98 -5.90 6.51 8.51
CA PRO A 98 -6.11 6.61 7.07
C PRO A 98 -5.38 7.79 6.41
N LYS A 99 -5.21 8.90 7.15
CA LYS A 99 -4.51 10.09 6.64
C LYS A 99 -3.03 9.78 6.39
N SER A 100 -2.35 9.20 7.37
CA SER A 100 -0.96 8.78 7.24
C SER A 100 -0.79 7.73 6.13
N THR A 101 -1.65 6.71 6.10
CA THR A 101 -1.60 5.65 5.09
C THR A 101 -1.73 6.19 3.67
N ARG A 102 -2.64 7.14 3.44
CA ARG A 102 -2.79 7.80 2.13
C ARG A 102 -1.54 8.56 1.72
N LEU A 103 -0.94 9.31 2.64
CA LEU A 103 0.25 10.10 2.36
C LEU A 103 1.49 9.23 2.11
N THR A 104 1.66 8.16 2.88
CA THR A 104 2.84 7.29 2.81
C THR A 104 2.81 6.35 1.61
N HIS A 105 1.64 5.80 1.29
CA HIS A 105 1.51 4.72 0.29
C HIS A 105 0.82 5.15 -1.00
N HIS A 106 0.31 6.38 -1.07
CA HIS A 106 -0.40 6.94 -2.24
C HIS A 106 -1.58 6.08 -2.72
N VAL A 107 -2.32 5.47 -1.77
CA VAL A 107 -3.50 4.63 -2.02
C VAL A 107 -4.71 5.14 -1.24
N GLY A 108 -5.91 4.70 -1.60
CA GLY A 108 -7.10 4.96 -0.81
C GLY A 108 -6.98 4.34 0.60
N ALA A 109 -7.54 5.00 1.59
CA ALA A 109 -7.59 4.43 2.93
C ALA A 109 -8.89 4.79 3.64
N ALA A 110 -9.42 3.85 4.42
CA ALA A 110 -10.62 4.01 5.24
C ALA A 110 -10.32 3.64 6.70
N TYR A 111 -11.07 4.24 7.62
CA TYR A 111 -10.87 3.96 9.04
C TYR A 111 -11.41 2.57 9.40
N VAL A 112 -10.54 1.78 10.02
CA VAL A 112 -10.76 0.36 10.31
C VAL A 112 -12.00 0.07 11.16
N PHE A 113 -12.35 0.94 12.11
CA PHE A 113 -13.49 0.75 13.01
C PHE A 113 -14.77 1.48 12.57
N ASN A 114 -14.79 2.10 11.39
CA ASN A 114 -16.00 2.74 10.88
C ASN A 114 -16.59 1.96 9.69
N PRO A 115 -17.59 1.09 9.92
CA PRO A 115 -18.24 0.32 8.87
C PRO A 115 -18.80 1.19 7.74
N PHE A 116 -19.33 2.35 8.05
CA PHE A 116 -19.88 3.28 7.05
C PHE A 116 -18.83 3.82 6.08
N SER A 117 -17.55 3.87 6.50
CA SER A 117 -16.44 4.29 5.65
C SER A 117 -15.90 3.18 4.74
N PHE A 118 -15.89 1.94 5.19
CA PHE A 118 -15.27 0.84 4.43
C PHE A 118 -16.26 -0.08 3.71
N LEU A 119 -17.51 -0.22 4.16
CA LEU A 119 -18.51 -1.05 3.48
C LEU A 119 -18.78 -0.62 2.02
N PRO A 120 -18.93 0.68 1.69
CA PRO A 120 -19.05 1.12 0.31
C PRO A 120 -17.84 0.74 -0.55
N VAL A 121 -16.64 0.78 0.04
CA VAL A 121 -15.40 0.39 -0.62
C VAL A 121 -15.39 -1.12 -0.87
N MET A 122 -15.71 -1.93 0.14
CA MET A 122 -15.81 -3.39 -0.01
C MET A 122 -16.83 -3.79 -1.09
N ARG A 123 -17.97 -3.12 -1.18
CA ARG A 123 -18.98 -3.39 -2.22
C ARG A 123 -18.48 -3.11 -3.64
N ARG A 124 -17.54 -2.19 -3.79
CA ARG A 124 -16.92 -1.84 -5.07
C ARG A 124 -15.70 -2.70 -5.40
N SER A 125 -15.09 -3.34 -4.41
CA SER A 125 -13.93 -4.20 -4.59
C SER A 125 -14.31 -5.59 -5.07
N LYS A 126 -13.42 -6.24 -5.83
CA LYS A 126 -13.51 -7.65 -6.25
C LYS A 126 -12.79 -8.59 -5.30
N LEU A 127 -11.72 -8.09 -4.67
CA LEU A 127 -10.84 -8.87 -3.81
C LEU A 127 -10.69 -8.16 -2.45
N TYR A 128 -10.74 -8.96 -1.40
CA TYR A 128 -10.37 -8.55 -0.05
C TYR A 128 -9.13 -9.34 0.36
N ILE A 129 -8.07 -8.65 0.75
CA ILE A 129 -6.84 -9.24 1.25
C ILE A 129 -6.78 -9.01 2.76
N SER A 130 -6.80 -10.12 3.53
CA SER A 130 -6.39 -10.10 4.93
C SER A 130 -4.90 -10.35 4.96
N GLY A 131 -4.11 -9.31 5.25
CA GLY A 131 -2.68 -9.33 5.00
C GLY A 131 -1.84 -8.85 6.16
N GLY A 132 -0.80 -9.61 6.43
CA GLY A 132 0.30 -9.27 7.32
C GLY A 132 0.04 -9.44 8.81
N GLY A 133 1.01 -10.04 9.47
CA GLY A 133 1.02 -10.22 10.92
C GLY A 133 0.16 -11.38 11.43
N SER A 134 0.26 -11.63 12.71
CA SER A 134 -0.52 -12.67 13.40
C SER A 134 -1.92 -12.18 13.72
N LEU A 135 -2.79 -12.11 12.70
CA LEU A 135 -4.12 -11.52 12.82
C LEU A 135 -5.14 -12.48 13.43
N ILE A 136 -5.00 -13.79 13.14
CA ILE A 136 -5.94 -14.84 13.57
C ILE A 136 -5.39 -15.52 14.81
N GLN A 137 -5.45 -14.82 15.92
CA GLN A 137 -5.06 -15.32 17.25
C GLN A 137 -5.76 -14.53 18.36
N ASN A 138 -5.94 -15.13 19.54
CA ASN A 138 -6.53 -14.47 20.70
C ASN A 138 -5.53 -14.18 21.84
N GLN A 139 -4.25 -14.51 21.68
CA GLN A 139 -3.20 -14.23 22.67
C GLN A 139 -3.08 -12.75 23.03
N THR A 140 -3.29 -11.86 22.05
CA THR A 140 -3.23 -10.42 22.26
C THR A 140 -4.58 -9.85 22.69
N SER A 141 -5.68 -10.26 22.05
CA SER A 141 -7.02 -9.79 22.36
C SER A 141 -8.08 -10.56 21.56
N THR A 142 -9.06 -11.13 22.23
CA THR A 142 -10.25 -11.73 21.61
C THR A 142 -11.03 -10.71 20.77
N ARG A 143 -11.03 -9.42 21.19
CA ARG A 143 -11.67 -8.34 20.44
C ARG A 143 -11.01 -8.13 19.07
N SER A 144 -9.69 -8.24 19.00
CA SER A 144 -8.93 -8.12 17.74
C SER A 144 -9.26 -9.29 16.82
N LEU A 145 -9.25 -10.51 17.33
CA LEU A 145 -9.64 -11.71 16.58
C LEU A 145 -11.04 -11.57 15.99
N ASN A 146 -12.03 -11.21 16.84
CA ASN A 146 -13.42 -11.04 16.42
C ASN A 146 -13.56 -9.96 15.33
N TYR A 147 -12.78 -8.88 15.42
CA TYR A 147 -12.75 -7.83 14.40
C TYR A 147 -12.27 -8.38 13.04
N TYR A 148 -11.17 -9.11 13.00
CA TYR A 148 -10.65 -9.66 11.73
C TYR A 148 -11.59 -10.71 11.14
N LEU A 149 -12.15 -11.60 11.96
CA LEU A 149 -13.14 -12.58 11.52
C LEU A 149 -14.40 -11.92 10.98
N LEU A 150 -14.91 -10.87 11.66
CA LEU A 150 -16.04 -10.09 11.19
C LEU A 150 -15.75 -9.39 9.87
N SER A 151 -14.57 -8.79 9.73
CA SER A 151 -14.18 -8.09 8.49
C SER A 151 -14.09 -9.03 7.28
N ILE A 152 -13.57 -10.25 7.49
CA ILE A 152 -13.56 -11.33 6.48
C ILE A 152 -14.99 -11.75 6.12
N ARG A 153 -15.86 -11.90 7.12
CA ARG A 153 -17.27 -12.26 6.93
C ARG A 153 -18.02 -11.20 6.14
N LEU A 154 -17.83 -9.93 6.48
CA LEU A 154 -18.39 -8.79 5.76
C LEU A 154 -17.87 -8.73 4.31
N ALA A 155 -16.59 -8.99 4.07
CA ALA A 155 -16.04 -9.06 2.74
C ALA A 155 -16.72 -10.14 1.89
N LYS A 156 -16.94 -11.33 2.44
CA LYS A 156 -17.68 -12.42 1.78
C LYS A 156 -19.14 -12.02 1.51
N LEU A 157 -19.83 -11.47 2.49
CA LEU A 157 -21.24 -11.02 2.35
C LEU A 157 -21.38 -9.91 1.30
N THR A 158 -20.39 -9.05 1.17
CA THR A 158 -20.35 -8.04 0.11
C THR A 158 -19.88 -8.59 -1.24
N GLY A 159 -19.65 -9.92 -1.36
CA GLY A 159 -19.33 -10.62 -2.61
C GLY A 159 -17.86 -10.48 -3.04
N ASN A 160 -16.95 -10.15 -2.14
CA ASN A 160 -15.52 -10.18 -2.41
C ASN A 160 -14.98 -11.62 -2.41
N ARG A 161 -13.99 -11.90 -3.27
CA ARG A 161 -13.07 -13.01 -3.05
C ARG A 161 -12.15 -12.63 -1.89
N VAL A 162 -11.85 -13.59 -1.01
CA VAL A 162 -11.01 -13.36 0.17
C VAL A 162 -9.70 -14.10 0.00
N LEU A 163 -8.60 -13.37 0.14
CA LEU A 163 -7.24 -13.90 0.16
C LEU A 163 -6.64 -13.65 1.54
N MET A 164 -6.15 -14.71 2.19
CA MET A 164 -5.30 -14.62 3.38
C MET A 164 -3.84 -14.61 2.91
N TYR A 165 -3.14 -13.51 3.11
CA TYR A 165 -1.77 -13.35 2.64
C TYR A 165 -0.82 -12.97 3.77
N GLY A 166 0.17 -13.84 4.04
CA GLY A 166 1.17 -13.60 5.09
C GLY A 166 0.56 -13.47 6.48
N CYS A 167 -0.60 -14.10 6.73
CA CYS A 167 -1.25 -14.09 8.02
C CYS A 167 -0.75 -15.26 8.89
N GLY A 168 -0.22 -14.94 10.07
CA GLY A 168 -0.02 -15.94 11.12
C GLY A 168 -1.37 -16.38 11.69
N ILE A 169 -1.53 -17.68 11.81
CA ILE A 169 -2.65 -18.29 12.55
C ILE A 169 -2.04 -18.84 13.83
N GLY A 170 -2.39 -18.23 14.95
CA GLY A 170 -1.92 -18.63 16.27
C GLY A 170 -2.93 -19.51 17.00
N PRO A 171 -2.59 -19.94 18.22
CA PRO A 171 -3.55 -20.67 19.03
C PRO A 171 -4.78 -19.81 19.30
N VAL A 172 -5.94 -20.42 19.16
CA VAL A 172 -7.25 -19.87 19.52
C VAL A 172 -7.75 -20.73 20.68
N ASN A 173 -7.73 -20.17 21.89
CA ASN A 173 -8.20 -20.80 23.13
C ASN A 173 -9.65 -20.38 23.41
#